data_e225b9f5cafc71f162d8adafc1f18bcb
#
_entry.id   e225b9f5cafc71f162d8adafc1f18bcb
#
_cell.length_a   1.000
_cell.length_b   1.000
_cell.length_c   1.000
_cell.angle_alpha   90.00
_cell.angle_beta   90.00
_cell.angle_gamma   90.00
#
_symmetry.space_group_name_H-M   'P 1'
#
loop_
_entity.id
_entity.type
_entity.pdbx_description
1 polymer ?
#
loop_
_entity_poly.entity_id
_entity_poly.type
_entity_poly.pdbx_seq_one_letter_code
_entity_poly.pdbx_strand_id
1 'polypeptide(L)'
;YQSKYKHKNPKVSKDIVGFDLLVNWDIPLVLCEGAFDAIAIRRNAVPLFGKSIQSKLEKKIIGNSVKKLYIVLDSDAISNAIGLSKKFMSYGIQTHLVDLGDEDPSEMGYERINQKIYDTPPLDLRKLMEYQLFNV
;
A
#
# COMPACT_ATOMS: atom_id res chain seq x y z
N TYR A 1 -4.42 13.89 26.38
CA TYR A 1 -4.50 12.45 26.43
C TYR A 1 -3.95 11.76 25.18
N GLN A 2 -4.38 12.17 24.02
CA GLN A 2 -3.94 11.59 22.77
C GLN A 2 -2.45 11.77 22.52
N SER A 3 -1.93 12.92 22.84
CA SER A 3 -0.50 13.17 22.66
C SER A 3 0.35 12.30 23.60
N LYS A 4 -0.18 11.99 24.77
CA LYS A 4 0.50 11.11 25.69
C LYS A 4 0.70 9.73 25.10
N TYR A 5 -0.33 9.21 24.46
CA TYR A 5 -0.23 7.92 23.77
C TYR A 5 0.70 7.96 22.58
N LYS A 6 0.66 9.04 21.84
CA LYS A 6 1.58 9.21 20.73
C LYS A 6 3.03 9.12 21.18
N HIS A 7 3.34 9.75 22.28
CA HIS A 7 4.72 9.76 22.78
C HIS A 7 5.14 8.41 23.32
N LYS A 8 4.20 7.59 23.74
CA LYS A 8 4.53 6.25 24.21
C LYS A 8 4.65 5.25 23.06
N ASN A 9 4.09 5.59 21.91
CA ASN A 9 4.16 4.72 20.74
C ASN A 9 5.57 4.50 20.18
N PRO A 10 6.55 5.38 20.40
CA PRO A 10 7.88 5.13 19.87
C PRO A 10 8.50 3.79 20.29
N LYS A 11 7.96 3.18 21.33
CA LYS A 11 8.43 1.86 21.74
C LYS A 11 7.96 0.76 20.80
N VAL A 12 6.97 1.06 19.99
CA VAL A 12 6.46 0.10 19.01
C VAL A 12 7.31 0.21 17.76
N SER A 13 7.88 -0.90 17.35
CA SER A 13 8.70 -0.95 16.15
C SER A 13 7.87 -0.65 14.92
N LYS A 14 8.43 0.14 13.99
CA LYS A 14 7.78 0.36 12.69
C LYS A 14 7.68 -0.93 11.87
N ASP A 15 8.43 -1.96 12.25
CA ASP A 15 8.40 -3.26 11.59
C ASP A 15 7.22 -4.13 12.06
N ILE A 16 6.26 -3.54 12.75
CA ILE A 16 5.03 -4.20 13.13
C ILE A 16 4.02 -3.98 12.02
N VAL A 17 3.33 -5.05 11.63
CA VAL A 17 2.30 -4.97 10.59
C VAL A 17 1.08 -4.26 11.17
N GLY A 18 0.75 -3.10 10.60
CA GLY A 18 -0.41 -2.34 11.03
C GLY A 18 -1.70 -3.08 10.71
N PHE A 19 -2.62 -3.08 11.66
CA PHE A 19 -3.94 -3.71 11.50
C PHE A 19 -3.88 -5.20 11.17
N ASP A 20 -2.84 -5.90 11.61
CA ASP A 20 -2.62 -7.32 11.31
C ASP A 20 -3.85 -8.19 11.61
N LEU A 21 -4.50 -7.92 12.73
CA LEU A 21 -5.68 -8.68 13.14
C LEU A 21 -6.91 -8.46 12.25
N LEU A 22 -6.89 -7.40 11.45
CA LEU A 22 -8.01 -7.04 10.58
C LEU A 22 -7.77 -7.43 9.13
N VAL A 23 -6.58 -7.92 8.82
CA VAL A 23 -6.21 -8.26 7.45
C VAL A 23 -6.72 -9.65 7.09
N ASN A 24 -7.35 -9.74 5.93
CA ASN A 24 -7.70 -11.03 5.34
C ASN A 24 -6.68 -11.35 4.25
N TRP A 25 -5.81 -12.31 4.51
CA TRP A 25 -4.71 -12.64 3.61
C TRP A 25 -5.17 -13.45 2.39
N ASP A 26 -6.42 -13.89 2.36
CA ASP A 26 -6.96 -14.70 1.26
C ASP A 26 -7.57 -13.87 0.13
N ILE A 27 -7.71 -12.57 0.33
CA ILE A 27 -8.27 -11.67 -0.68
C ILE A 27 -7.22 -10.62 -1.05
N PRO A 28 -7.44 -9.85 -2.14
CA PRO A 28 -6.48 -8.82 -2.52
C PRO A 28 -6.17 -7.86 -1.39
N LEU A 29 -4.90 -7.52 -1.26
CA LEU A 29 -4.40 -6.65 -0.22
C LEU A 29 -4.14 -5.27 -0.78
N VAL A 30 -4.47 -4.24 -0.01
CA VAL A 30 -4.23 -2.84 -0.40
C VAL A 30 -3.15 -2.28 0.50
N LEU A 31 -2.06 -1.83 -0.07
CA LEU A 31 -0.99 -1.16 0.66
C LEU A 31 -1.13 0.34 0.48
N CYS A 32 -1.09 1.08 1.57
CA CYS A 32 -1.19 2.54 1.55
C CYS A 32 -0.14 3.14 2.48
N GLU A 33 -0.01 4.47 2.46
CA GLU A 33 1.08 5.13 3.15
C GLU A 33 0.90 5.14 4.67
N GLY A 34 -0.27 5.54 5.15
CA GLY A 34 -0.50 5.72 6.58
C GLY A 34 -1.81 5.15 7.07
N ALA A 35 -1.98 5.20 8.39
CA ALA A 35 -3.14 4.62 9.06
C ALA A 35 -4.45 5.30 8.65
N PHE A 36 -4.44 6.63 8.46
CA PHE A 36 -5.65 7.33 8.05
C PHE A 36 -6.09 6.94 6.64
N ASP A 37 -5.13 6.68 5.76
CA ASP A 37 -5.43 6.19 4.42
C ASP A 37 -6.07 4.80 4.49
N ALA A 38 -5.53 3.93 5.33
CA ALA A 38 -6.08 2.60 5.53
C ALA A 38 -7.51 2.65 6.07
N ILE A 39 -7.78 3.58 6.98
CA ILE A 39 -9.12 3.77 7.54
C ILE A 39 -10.08 4.26 6.46
N ALA A 40 -9.64 5.17 5.60
CA ALA A 40 -10.46 5.69 4.51
C ALA A 40 -10.78 4.61 3.48
N ILE A 41 -9.82 3.78 3.15
CA ILE A 41 -9.98 2.69 2.17
C ILE A 41 -10.81 1.54 2.74
N ARG A 42 -10.56 1.17 3.99
CA ARG A 42 -11.22 0.11 4.77
C ARG A 42 -11.02 -1.31 4.25
N ARG A 43 -11.18 -1.52 2.95
CA ARG A 43 -11.15 -2.86 2.37
C ARG A 43 -9.75 -3.44 2.35
N ASN A 44 -9.44 -4.23 3.35
CA ASN A 44 -8.19 -4.98 3.45
C ASN A 44 -6.96 -4.11 3.23
N ALA A 45 -6.99 -2.90 3.77
CA ALA A 45 -5.93 -1.93 3.60
C ALA A 45 -4.94 -1.99 4.75
N VAL A 46 -3.66 -2.02 4.42
CA VAL A 46 -2.58 -2.08 5.39
C VAL A 46 -1.64 -0.90 5.18
N PRO A 47 -1.41 -0.10 6.20
CA PRO A 47 -0.50 1.03 6.08
C PRO A 47 0.95 0.58 6.13
N LEU A 48 1.79 1.23 5.33
CA LEU A 48 3.22 0.97 5.32
C LEU A 48 3.96 1.70 6.45
N PHE A 49 3.33 2.74 7.01
CA PHE A 49 3.95 3.63 7.98
C PHE A 49 5.24 4.27 7.45
N GLY A 50 5.23 4.57 6.17
CA GLY A 50 6.37 5.15 5.46
C GLY A 50 6.24 4.85 4.00
N LYS A 51 7.28 5.18 3.24
CA LYS A 51 7.27 5.01 1.78
C LYS A 51 7.87 3.69 1.32
N SER A 52 8.46 2.94 2.24
CA SER A 52 9.04 1.64 1.94
C SER A 52 8.41 0.58 2.82
N ILE A 53 8.38 -0.65 2.32
CA ILE A 53 7.79 -1.75 3.04
C ILE A 53 8.71 -2.23 4.16
N GLN A 54 8.12 -2.57 5.30
CA GLN A 54 8.85 -3.13 6.40
C GLN A 54 9.02 -4.64 6.21
N SER A 55 10.10 -5.19 6.75
CA SER A 55 10.46 -6.59 6.53
C SER A 55 9.40 -7.57 7.03
N LYS A 56 8.74 -7.28 8.14
CA LYS A 56 7.70 -8.15 8.67
C LYS A 56 6.48 -8.20 7.77
N LEU A 57 6.09 -7.05 7.23
CA LEU A 57 4.95 -6.99 6.31
C LEU A 57 5.25 -7.76 5.03
N GLU A 58 6.43 -7.58 4.48
CA GLU A 58 6.85 -8.30 3.30
C GLU A 58 6.80 -9.82 3.52
N LYS A 59 7.34 -10.29 4.65
CA LYS A 59 7.33 -11.70 5.00
C LYS A 59 5.92 -12.25 5.15
N LYS A 60 5.02 -11.46 5.71
CA LYS A 60 3.63 -11.89 5.87
C LYS A 60 2.91 -11.97 4.53
N ILE A 61 3.15 -11.04 3.64
CA ILE A 61 2.58 -11.07 2.30
C ILE A 61 3.02 -12.32 1.56
N ILE A 62 4.30 -12.62 1.57
CA ILE A 62 4.86 -13.78 0.90
C ILE A 62 4.41 -15.06 1.58
N GLY A 63 4.48 -15.10 2.91
CA GLY A 63 4.14 -16.29 3.69
C GLY A 63 2.67 -16.68 3.63
N ASN A 64 1.78 -15.73 3.39
CA ASN A 64 0.35 -15.99 3.26
C ASN A 64 -0.09 -16.19 1.81
N SER A 65 0.86 -16.23 0.89
CA SER A 65 0.60 -16.48 -0.53
C SER A 65 -0.41 -15.50 -1.14
N VAL A 66 -0.28 -14.24 -0.80
CA VAL A 66 -1.11 -13.17 -1.36
C VAL A 66 -0.92 -13.16 -2.87
N LYS A 67 -2.03 -13.16 -3.63
CA LYS A 67 -1.98 -13.26 -5.09
C LYS A 67 -2.13 -11.93 -5.79
N LYS A 68 -2.79 -10.98 -5.17
CA LYS A 68 -3.03 -9.64 -5.74
C LYS A 68 -2.73 -8.56 -4.73
N LEU A 69 -2.03 -7.53 -5.20
CA LEU A 69 -1.71 -6.35 -4.40
C LEU A 69 -2.12 -5.09 -5.13
N TYR A 70 -2.73 -4.17 -4.39
CA TYR A 70 -2.96 -2.81 -4.85
C TYR A 70 -2.05 -1.89 -4.04
N ILE A 71 -1.22 -1.13 -4.73
CA ILE A 71 -0.32 -0.19 -4.08
C ILE A 71 -0.86 1.21 -4.30
N VAL A 72 -1.28 1.87 -3.21
CA VAL A 72 -1.93 3.19 -3.24
C VAL A 72 -1.01 4.18 -2.53
N LEU A 73 -0.22 4.88 -3.29
CA LEU A 73 0.67 5.90 -2.76
C LEU A 73 0.46 7.19 -3.55
N ASP A 74 0.72 8.32 -2.92
CA ASP A 74 0.57 9.60 -3.60
C ASP A 74 1.70 9.85 -4.60
N SER A 75 1.59 10.93 -5.35
CA SER A 75 2.56 11.25 -6.40
C SER A 75 3.97 11.46 -5.88
N ASP A 76 4.12 11.89 -4.63
CA ASP A 76 5.45 12.09 -4.03
C ASP A 76 6.18 10.78 -3.78
N ALA A 77 5.44 9.70 -3.68
CA ALA A 77 5.98 8.38 -3.39
C ALA A 77 6.02 7.45 -4.61
N ILE A 78 5.84 7.99 -5.81
CA ILE A 78 5.72 7.16 -7.00
C ILE A 78 6.98 6.31 -7.27
N SER A 79 8.16 6.85 -7.01
CA SER A 79 9.42 6.09 -7.18
C SER A 79 9.47 4.90 -6.24
N ASN A 80 9.02 5.09 -5.00
CA ASN A 80 8.96 4.01 -4.02
C ASN A 80 7.91 2.98 -4.41
N ALA A 81 6.78 3.43 -4.96
CA ALA A 81 5.73 2.55 -5.42
C ALA A 81 6.19 1.68 -6.59
N ILE A 82 6.97 2.25 -7.50
CA ILE A 82 7.55 1.51 -8.61
C ILE A 82 8.50 0.43 -8.09
N GLY A 83 9.35 0.77 -7.12
CA GLY A 83 10.26 -0.20 -6.51
C GLY A 83 9.53 -1.35 -5.82
N LEU A 84 8.47 -1.03 -5.07
CA LEU A 84 7.65 -2.05 -4.45
C LEU A 84 6.96 -2.94 -5.49
N SER A 85 6.45 -2.32 -6.55
CA SER A 85 5.78 -3.05 -7.62
C SER A 85 6.71 -4.06 -8.27
N LYS A 86 7.94 -3.64 -8.57
CA LYS A 86 8.96 -4.55 -9.14
C LYS A 86 9.24 -5.70 -8.21
N LYS A 87 9.38 -5.42 -6.91
CA LYS A 87 9.67 -6.43 -5.92
C LYS A 87 8.58 -7.49 -5.88
N PHE A 88 7.32 -7.08 -5.76
CA PHE A 88 6.22 -8.03 -5.65
C PHE A 88 5.92 -8.74 -6.97
N MET A 89 6.10 -8.07 -8.09
CA MET A 89 5.97 -8.73 -9.38
C MET A 89 7.03 -9.84 -9.55
N SER A 90 8.22 -9.63 -9.00
CA SER A 90 9.27 -10.65 -9.05
C SER A 90 8.92 -11.90 -8.25
N TYR A 91 8.03 -11.79 -7.27
CA TYR A 91 7.52 -12.92 -6.51
C TYR A 91 6.32 -13.59 -7.18
N GLY A 92 5.91 -13.11 -8.34
CA GLY A 92 4.76 -13.66 -9.04
C GLY A 92 3.42 -13.11 -8.54
N ILE A 93 3.42 -12.02 -7.80
CA ILE A 93 2.20 -11.40 -7.28
C ILE A 93 1.67 -10.41 -8.31
N GLN A 94 0.38 -10.52 -8.66
CA GLN A 94 -0.25 -9.54 -9.53
C GLN A 94 -0.36 -8.20 -8.79
N THR A 95 0.28 -7.19 -9.34
CA THR A 95 0.42 -5.89 -8.67
C THR A 95 -0.31 -4.82 -9.47
N HIS A 96 -1.07 -3.99 -8.77
CA HIS A 96 -1.78 -2.85 -9.33
C HIS A 96 -1.24 -1.58 -8.70
N LEU A 97 -0.72 -0.69 -9.51
CA LEU A 97 -0.21 0.59 -9.02
C LEU A 97 -1.29 1.64 -9.21
N VAL A 98 -1.86 2.10 -8.11
CA VAL A 98 -2.94 3.07 -8.09
C VAL A 98 -2.35 4.46 -7.93
N ASP A 99 -2.45 5.26 -8.98
CA ASP A 99 -1.95 6.63 -9.00
C ASP A 99 -3.09 7.58 -8.63
N LEU A 100 -2.97 8.21 -7.48
CA LEU A 100 -3.98 9.14 -6.99
C LEU A 100 -3.73 10.58 -7.47
N GLY A 101 -2.58 10.82 -8.12
CA GLY A 101 -2.18 12.18 -8.45
C GLY A 101 -1.95 12.99 -7.17
N ASP A 102 -2.62 14.11 -7.07
CA ASP A 102 -2.49 15.00 -5.91
C ASP A 102 -3.56 14.75 -4.85
N GLU A 103 -4.45 13.79 -5.08
CA GLU A 103 -5.53 13.51 -4.15
C GLU A 103 -5.07 12.59 -3.01
N ASP A 104 -5.65 12.82 -1.83
CA ASP A 104 -5.38 12.04 -0.63
C ASP A 104 -6.55 11.06 -0.43
N PRO A 105 -6.30 9.77 -0.13
CA PRO A 105 -7.38 8.82 0.11
C PRO A 105 -8.42 9.30 1.13
N SER A 106 -7.97 9.92 2.21
CA SER A 106 -8.89 10.40 3.24
C SER A 106 -9.81 11.52 2.74
N GLU A 107 -9.37 12.29 1.76
CA GLU A 107 -10.16 13.36 1.17
C GLU A 107 -11.15 12.85 0.12
N MET A 108 -10.82 11.76 -0.54
CA MET A 108 -11.65 11.20 -1.60
C MET A 108 -12.94 10.57 -1.09
N GLY A 109 -12.90 10.00 0.10
CA GLY A 109 -14.01 9.26 0.66
C GLY A 109 -14.01 7.80 0.22
N TYR A 110 -14.68 6.97 0.99
CA TYR A 110 -14.64 5.52 0.86
C TYR A 110 -15.05 5.01 -0.53
N GLU A 111 -16.19 5.47 -1.04
CA GLU A 111 -16.69 4.94 -2.30
C GLU A 111 -15.77 5.28 -3.47
N ARG A 112 -15.34 6.53 -3.52
CA ARG A 112 -14.53 7.02 -4.62
C ARG A 112 -13.15 6.40 -4.63
N ILE A 113 -12.51 6.29 -3.46
CA ILE A 113 -11.18 5.69 -3.40
C ILE A 113 -11.22 4.20 -3.76
N ASN A 114 -12.21 3.48 -3.27
CA ASN A 114 -12.32 2.05 -3.58
C ASN A 114 -12.65 1.81 -5.04
N GLN A 115 -13.47 2.64 -5.64
CA GLN A 115 -13.75 2.54 -7.06
C GLN A 115 -12.46 2.73 -7.87
N LYS A 116 -11.68 3.74 -7.54
CA LYS A 116 -10.42 4.00 -8.23
C LYS A 116 -9.43 2.85 -8.07
N ILE A 117 -9.32 2.31 -6.87
CA ILE A 117 -8.44 1.18 -6.60
C ILE A 117 -8.81 -0.02 -7.47
N TYR A 118 -10.06 -0.43 -7.44
CA TYR A 118 -10.48 -1.66 -8.12
C TYR A 118 -10.68 -1.49 -9.62
N ASP A 119 -10.72 -0.25 -10.11
CA ASP A 119 -10.72 0.02 -11.54
C ASP A 119 -9.32 0.06 -12.15
N THR A 120 -8.28 0.10 -11.32
CA THR A 120 -6.91 0.15 -11.80
C THR A 120 -6.50 -1.21 -12.36
N PRO A 121 -6.05 -1.29 -13.62
CA PRO A 121 -5.63 -2.57 -14.21
C PRO A 121 -4.32 -3.06 -13.61
N PRO A 122 -4.02 -4.34 -13.74
CA PRO A 122 -2.75 -4.87 -13.28
C PRO A 122 -1.58 -4.25 -14.04
N LEU A 123 -0.49 -4.07 -13.32
CA LEU A 123 0.73 -3.52 -13.87
C LEU A 123 1.45 -4.62 -14.65
N ASP A 124 1.83 -4.33 -15.89
CA ASP A 124 2.66 -5.23 -16.67
C ASP A 124 4.06 -4.62 -16.87
N LEU A 125 4.96 -5.38 -17.47
CA LEU A 125 6.33 -4.94 -17.66
C LEU A 125 6.40 -3.66 -18.51
N ARG A 126 5.58 -3.57 -19.53
CA ARG A 126 5.53 -2.39 -20.40
C ARG A 126 5.11 -1.15 -19.62
N LYS A 127 4.06 -1.26 -18.83
CA LYS A 127 3.55 -0.15 -18.03
C LYS A 127 4.56 0.27 -16.97
N LEU A 128 5.23 -0.71 -16.39
CA LEU A 128 6.29 -0.44 -15.41
C LEU A 128 7.43 0.35 -16.04
N MET A 129 7.83 -0.02 -17.24
CA MET A 129 8.88 0.69 -17.96
C MET A 129 8.46 2.12 -18.29
N GLU A 130 7.20 2.33 -18.67
CA GLU A 130 6.68 3.68 -18.92
C GLU A 130 6.78 4.54 -17.66
N TYR A 131 6.38 4.00 -16.51
CA TYR A 131 6.50 4.72 -15.25
C TYR A 131 7.96 5.07 -14.93
N GLN A 132 8.87 4.17 -15.18
CA GLN A 132 10.29 4.42 -14.93
C GLN A 132 10.85 5.51 -15.84
N LEU A 133 10.44 5.55 -17.09
CA LEU A 133 10.92 6.55 -18.04
C LEU A 133 10.40 7.96 -17.74
N PHE A 134 9.16 8.07 -17.29
CA PHE A 134 8.52 9.36 -17.10
C PHE A 134 8.55 9.89 -15.67
N ASN A 135 8.95 9.06 -14.70
CA ASN A 135 8.91 9.42 -13.28
C ASN A 135 10.26 9.25 -12.58
N VAL A 136 11.32 9.20 -13.34
CA VAL A 136 12.67 9.09 -12.78
C VAL A 136 13.21 10.45 -12.41
#